data_92582e11d3d8c22bfa3dd28a322d0d4c
#
_entry.id   92582e11d3d8c22bfa3dd28a322d0d4c
#
_cell.length_a   1.000
_cell.length_b   1.000
_cell.length_c   1.000
_cell.angle_alpha   90.00
_cell.angle_beta   90.00
_cell.angle_gamma   90.00
#
_symmetry.space_group_name_H-M   'P 1'
#
loop_
_entity.id
_entity.type
_entity.pdbx_description
1 polymer ?
#
loop_
_entity_poly.entity_id
_entity_poly.type
_entity_poly.pdbx_seq_one_letter_code
_entity_poly.pdbx_strand_id
1 'polypeptide(L)'
;EVTLTESNVKTISGDESNPYHDQMIEWPLDFRSYQFHFNYDKRNEDGSVDTNWNTAISNEAFRKSWYYGLDLTPYYSSTNAVNPMSCENLFYSMPGLLYTSDGNDFTDLVRQELGLPESNGETMVRLDAEKAEQYKQQAIEELTAQGVTFPVEADFYISASSQTALDSANVLAQVFSDCLGDDYVKLNIKTYIQSSRNE
;
A
#
# COMPACT_ATOMS: atom_id res chain seq x y z
N GLU A 1 17.17 17.43 -17.63
CA GLU A 1 16.65 16.52 -16.63
C GLU A 1 15.37 15.90 -17.14
N VAL A 2 15.25 14.58 -17.13
CA VAL A 2 14.12 13.82 -17.71
C VAL A 2 13.73 12.74 -16.72
N THR A 3 12.45 12.66 -16.38
CA THR A 3 11.90 11.54 -15.62
C THR A 3 11.83 10.32 -16.51
N LEU A 4 12.47 9.23 -16.07
CA LEU A 4 12.52 7.99 -16.82
C LEU A 4 11.27 7.14 -16.56
N THR A 5 10.83 6.41 -17.59
CA THR A 5 9.84 5.34 -17.41
C THR A 5 10.50 4.12 -16.80
N GLU A 6 9.71 3.23 -16.17
CA GLU A 6 10.21 1.96 -15.62
C GLU A 6 11.03 1.16 -16.65
N SER A 7 10.55 1.08 -17.89
CA SER A 7 11.25 0.39 -18.97
C SER A 7 12.61 1.01 -19.28
N ASN A 8 12.70 2.36 -19.30
CA ASN A 8 13.95 3.05 -19.53
C ASN A 8 14.90 2.87 -18.34
N VAL A 9 14.38 2.93 -17.12
CA VAL A 9 15.18 2.66 -15.91
C VAL A 9 15.79 1.27 -15.99
N LYS A 10 15.00 0.21 -16.21
CA LYS A 10 15.49 -1.17 -16.34
C LYS A 10 16.52 -1.34 -17.46
N THR A 11 16.32 -0.68 -18.61
CA THR A 11 17.23 -0.75 -19.74
C THR A 11 18.57 -0.09 -19.44
N ILE A 12 18.54 1.08 -18.79
CA ILE A 12 19.77 1.84 -18.49
C ILE A 12 20.51 1.22 -17.32
N SER A 13 19.83 0.85 -16.24
CA SER A 13 20.44 0.27 -15.05
C SER A 13 20.95 -1.16 -15.25
N GLY A 14 20.35 -1.91 -16.18
CA GLY A 14 20.74 -3.28 -16.49
C GLY A 14 21.93 -3.39 -17.45
N ASP A 15 22.44 -2.29 -17.98
CA ASP A 15 23.55 -2.26 -18.94
C ASP A 15 24.59 -1.21 -18.53
N GLU A 16 25.66 -1.65 -17.85
CA GLU A 16 26.78 -0.80 -17.41
C GLU A 16 27.50 -0.10 -18.58
N SER A 17 27.37 -0.62 -19.80
CA SER A 17 27.93 -0.01 -21.02
C SER A 17 27.05 1.12 -21.58
N ASN A 18 25.85 1.29 -21.06
CA ASN A 18 24.93 2.34 -21.49
C ASN A 18 25.51 3.73 -21.14
N PRO A 19 25.61 4.66 -22.11
CA PRO A 19 26.24 5.97 -21.89
C PRO A 19 25.51 6.84 -20.84
N TYR A 20 24.30 6.46 -20.44
CA TYR A 20 23.50 7.15 -19.43
C TYR A 20 23.50 6.43 -18.07
N HIS A 21 24.14 5.26 -17.95
CA HIS A 21 24.11 4.46 -16.72
C HIS A 21 24.59 5.28 -15.51
N ASP A 22 25.76 5.91 -15.62
CA ASP A 22 26.36 6.72 -14.54
C ASP A 22 25.73 8.12 -14.39
N GLN A 23 24.76 8.45 -15.23
CA GLN A 23 24.02 9.72 -15.17
C GLN A 23 22.65 9.57 -14.48
N MET A 24 22.29 8.35 -14.14
CA MET A 24 21.08 8.11 -13.37
C MET A 24 21.24 8.64 -11.95
N ILE A 25 20.26 9.40 -11.51
CA ILE A 25 20.17 9.89 -10.13
C ILE A 25 18.82 9.49 -9.55
N GLU A 26 18.82 9.10 -8.31
CA GLU A 26 17.59 8.95 -7.54
C GLU A 26 17.20 10.31 -6.95
N TRP A 27 15.94 10.72 -7.14
CA TRP A 27 15.43 11.91 -6.50
C TRP A 27 15.41 11.73 -4.98
N PRO A 28 15.64 12.81 -4.21
CA PRO A 28 15.37 12.79 -2.79
C PRO A 28 13.93 12.35 -2.52
N LEU A 29 13.71 11.73 -1.36
CA LEU A 29 12.36 11.38 -0.92
C LEU A 29 11.43 12.60 -0.97
N ASP A 30 10.22 12.41 -1.49
CA ASP A 30 9.18 13.44 -1.44
C ASP A 30 8.83 13.73 0.04
N PHE A 31 8.54 14.98 0.35
CA PHE A 31 8.02 15.38 1.67
C PHE A 31 6.56 14.92 1.91
N ARG A 32 6.01 14.13 1.01
CA ARG A 32 4.64 13.62 1.08
C ARG A 32 4.62 12.16 1.41
N SER A 33 3.83 11.83 2.43
CA SER A 33 3.47 10.45 2.74
C SER A 33 2.14 10.11 2.07
N TYR A 34 2.11 9.00 1.32
CA TYR A 34 0.89 8.46 0.73
C TYR A 34 0.38 7.32 1.60
N GLN A 35 -0.92 7.31 1.87
CA GLN A 35 -1.53 6.32 2.75
C GLN A 35 -2.81 5.79 2.13
N PHE A 36 -3.12 4.53 2.41
CA PHE A 36 -4.44 3.99 2.15
C PHE A 36 -5.36 4.39 3.31
N HIS A 37 -6.46 5.07 2.99
CA HIS A 37 -7.46 5.46 3.96
C HIS A 37 -8.68 4.55 3.83
N PHE A 38 -9.12 3.98 4.95
CA PHE A 38 -10.32 3.17 4.99
C PHE A 38 -11.56 4.05 5.20
N ASN A 39 -12.58 3.83 4.37
CA ASN A 39 -13.88 4.44 4.58
C ASN A 39 -14.67 3.62 5.62
N TYR A 40 -14.91 4.18 6.78
CA TYR A 40 -15.67 3.54 7.86
C TYR A 40 -17.18 3.80 7.79
N ASP A 41 -17.65 4.58 6.84
CA ASP A 41 -19.07 4.85 6.55
C ASP A 41 -19.34 4.69 5.04
N LYS A 42 -18.93 3.52 4.49
CA LYS A 42 -19.22 3.20 3.10
C LYS A 42 -20.71 3.05 2.89
N ARG A 43 -21.18 3.65 1.80
CA ARG A 43 -22.58 3.59 1.38
C ARG A 43 -22.70 3.00 0.00
N ASN A 44 -23.78 2.28 -0.24
CA ASN A 44 -24.18 1.78 -1.53
C ASN A 44 -24.66 2.92 -2.43
N GLU A 45 -24.82 2.66 -3.72
CA GLU A 45 -25.29 3.64 -4.70
C GLU A 45 -26.69 4.21 -4.38
N ASP A 46 -27.53 3.44 -3.68
CA ASP A 46 -28.86 3.87 -3.22
C ASP A 46 -28.83 4.67 -1.91
N GLY A 47 -27.65 4.95 -1.36
CA GLY A 47 -27.42 5.67 -0.10
C GLY A 47 -27.57 4.81 1.16
N SER A 48 -27.94 3.54 1.06
CA SER A 48 -27.95 2.62 2.20
C SER A 48 -26.54 2.35 2.72
N VAL A 49 -26.42 2.01 4.00
CA VAL A 49 -25.13 1.68 4.62
C VAL A 49 -24.62 0.32 4.11
N ASP A 50 -23.38 0.26 3.64
CA ASP A 50 -22.72 -1.02 3.38
C ASP A 50 -22.29 -1.67 4.70
N THR A 51 -23.21 -2.39 5.31
CA THR A 51 -22.99 -3.02 6.61
C THR A 51 -21.88 -4.07 6.55
N ASN A 52 -21.76 -4.81 5.45
CA ASN A 52 -20.75 -5.85 5.30
C ASN A 52 -19.33 -5.27 5.37
N TRP A 53 -19.06 -4.25 4.55
CA TRP A 53 -17.77 -3.55 4.58
C TRP A 53 -17.53 -2.84 5.92
N ASN A 54 -18.49 -2.05 6.40
CA ASN A 54 -18.28 -1.23 7.60
C ASN A 54 -18.04 -2.08 8.85
N THR A 55 -18.68 -3.25 8.94
CA THR A 55 -18.42 -4.20 10.02
C THR A 55 -17.03 -4.83 9.86
N ALA A 56 -16.68 -5.28 8.66
CA ALA A 56 -15.38 -5.90 8.39
C ALA A 56 -14.23 -4.94 8.67
N ILE A 57 -14.29 -3.71 8.14
CA ILE A 57 -13.19 -2.75 8.30
C ILE A 57 -13.05 -2.23 9.73
N SER A 58 -14.10 -2.29 10.54
CA SER A 58 -14.06 -1.95 11.95
C SER A 58 -13.38 -3.02 12.80
N ASN A 59 -13.27 -4.26 12.30
CA ASN A 59 -12.61 -5.35 13.00
C ASN A 59 -11.08 -5.18 12.97
N GLU A 60 -10.44 -5.27 14.11
CA GLU A 60 -8.99 -5.09 14.24
C GLU A 60 -8.21 -6.24 13.62
N ALA A 61 -8.65 -7.49 13.81
CA ALA A 61 -7.99 -8.65 13.24
C ALA A 61 -8.04 -8.62 11.70
N PHE A 62 -9.16 -8.15 11.12
CA PHE A 62 -9.30 -7.96 9.68
C PHE A 62 -8.24 -6.96 9.15
N ARG A 63 -8.06 -5.81 9.78
CA ARG A 63 -7.03 -4.84 9.37
C ARG A 63 -5.61 -5.36 9.59
N LYS A 64 -5.37 -6.08 10.70
CA LYS A 64 -4.06 -6.67 11.00
C LYS A 64 -3.66 -7.76 10.03
N SER A 65 -4.61 -8.57 9.51
CA SER A 65 -4.32 -9.55 8.48
C SER A 65 -3.80 -8.90 7.20
N TRP A 66 -4.32 -7.72 6.82
CA TRP A 66 -3.80 -6.94 5.70
C TRP A 66 -2.42 -6.35 6.00
N TYR A 67 -2.26 -5.78 7.20
CA TYR A 67 -0.99 -5.15 7.60
C TYR A 67 0.18 -6.13 7.54
N TYR A 68 0.00 -7.33 8.07
CA TYR A 68 1.05 -8.34 8.08
C TYR A 68 1.13 -9.17 6.81
N GLY A 69 0.06 -9.22 6.01
CA GLY A 69 -0.04 -10.15 4.87
C GLY A 69 0.23 -9.53 3.51
N LEU A 70 -0.04 -8.24 3.30
CA LEU A 70 0.11 -7.64 1.97
C LEU A 70 1.58 -7.35 1.63
N ASP A 71 2.16 -8.12 0.73
CA ASP A 71 3.45 -7.76 0.11
C ASP A 71 3.21 -6.76 -1.03
N LEU A 72 3.43 -5.48 -0.75
CA LEU A 72 3.25 -4.41 -1.73
C LEU A 72 4.47 -4.21 -2.65
N THR A 73 5.48 -5.06 -2.58
CA THR A 73 6.68 -4.97 -3.44
C THR A 73 6.34 -4.85 -4.93
N PRO A 74 5.41 -5.66 -5.51
CA PRO A 74 5.05 -5.51 -6.91
C PRO A 74 4.39 -4.14 -7.21
N TYR A 75 3.57 -3.65 -6.29
CA TYR A 75 2.93 -2.34 -6.42
C TYR A 75 3.97 -1.21 -6.33
N TYR A 76 4.91 -1.26 -5.40
CA TYR A 76 6.00 -0.29 -5.30
C TYR A 76 6.93 -0.34 -6.50
N SER A 77 7.19 -1.51 -7.07
CA SER A 77 7.99 -1.68 -8.28
C SER A 77 7.37 -0.98 -9.50
N SER A 78 6.05 -0.77 -9.53
CA SER A 78 5.40 0.01 -10.58
C SER A 78 5.69 1.52 -10.46
N THR A 79 6.14 1.98 -9.30
CA THR A 79 6.51 3.38 -9.03
C THR A 79 8.04 3.57 -9.03
N ASN A 80 8.76 2.67 -8.37
CA ASN A 80 10.23 2.66 -8.33
C ASN A 80 10.73 1.24 -8.59
N ALA A 81 11.09 0.97 -9.84
CA ALA A 81 11.54 -0.35 -10.28
C ALA A 81 12.96 -0.72 -9.80
N VAL A 82 13.77 0.27 -9.44
CA VAL A 82 15.18 0.05 -9.02
C VAL A 82 15.24 -0.24 -7.53
N ASN A 83 14.50 0.53 -6.72
CA ASN A 83 14.49 0.42 -5.27
C ASN A 83 13.06 0.49 -4.73
N PRO A 84 12.24 -0.55 -4.93
CA PRO A 84 10.84 -0.54 -4.50
C PRO A 84 10.69 -0.36 -2.99
N MET A 85 11.63 -0.85 -2.19
CA MET A 85 11.57 -0.73 -0.73
C MET A 85 11.72 0.71 -0.23
N SER A 86 12.28 1.62 -1.03
CA SER A 86 12.30 3.05 -0.69
C SER A 86 10.91 3.68 -0.66
N CYS A 87 9.89 3.01 -1.24
CA CYS A 87 8.50 3.44 -1.20
C CYS A 87 7.78 3.03 0.11
N GLU A 88 8.37 2.11 0.91
CA GLU A 88 7.76 1.71 2.17
C GLU A 88 7.89 2.84 3.20
N ASN A 89 6.75 3.32 3.71
CA ASN A 89 6.69 4.23 4.84
C ASN A 89 5.78 3.65 5.92
N LEU A 90 6.35 3.39 7.10
CA LEU A 90 5.64 2.86 8.27
C LEU A 90 5.20 3.96 9.24
N PHE A 91 5.50 5.23 8.92
CA PHE A 91 5.29 6.36 9.82
C PHE A 91 4.31 7.35 9.22
N TYR A 92 3.65 8.10 10.08
CA TYR A 92 2.79 9.20 9.64
C TYR A 92 3.59 10.34 9.02
N SER A 93 4.77 10.65 9.58
CA SER A 93 5.72 11.63 9.04
C SER A 93 6.79 10.94 8.20
N MET A 94 7.33 11.65 7.23
CA MET A 94 8.47 11.17 6.43
C MET A 94 9.77 11.26 7.24
N PRO A 95 10.71 10.32 7.04
CA PRO A 95 12.08 10.47 7.51
C PRO A 95 12.71 11.78 6.98
N GLY A 96 13.51 12.44 7.80
CA GLY A 96 14.17 13.68 7.42
C GLY A 96 13.31 14.95 7.51
N LEU A 97 12.05 14.85 7.92
CA LEU A 97 11.14 15.99 8.02
C LEU A 97 11.17 16.65 9.39
N LEU A 98 11.27 15.88 10.45
CA LEU A 98 11.22 16.34 11.83
C LEU A 98 12.42 15.80 12.61
N TYR A 99 13.06 16.69 13.37
CA TYR A 99 14.19 16.34 14.22
C TYR A 99 13.91 16.74 15.67
N THR A 100 14.44 15.96 16.59
CA THR A 100 14.45 16.29 18.01
C THR A 100 15.46 17.39 18.30
N SER A 101 15.43 17.97 19.51
CA SER A 101 16.36 19.04 19.92
C SER A 101 17.83 18.61 19.93
N ASP A 102 18.10 17.31 20.03
CA ASP A 102 19.43 16.69 20.00
C ASP A 102 19.84 16.18 18.60
N GLY A 103 19.00 16.46 17.59
CA GLY A 103 19.31 16.22 16.17
C GLY A 103 18.97 14.84 15.66
N ASN A 104 18.29 13.97 16.44
CA ASN A 104 17.83 12.68 15.98
C ASN A 104 16.57 12.82 15.13
N ASP A 105 16.41 11.98 14.09
CA ASP A 105 15.19 11.93 13.31
C ASP A 105 14.02 11.43 14.17
N PHE A 106 12.87 12.10 14.07
CA PHE A 106 11.68 11.73 14.83
C PHE A 106 11.18 10.32 14.48
N THR A 107 11.34 9.90 13.23
CA THR A 107 10.93 8.54 12.82
C THR A 107 11.77 7.45 13.46
N ASP A 108 13.02 7.71 13.79
CA ASP A 108 13.88 6.76 14.51
C ASP A 108 13.38 6.54 15.95
N LEU A 109 12.91 7.60 16.61
CA LEU A 109 12.29 7.45 17.93
C LEU A 109 10.99 6.64 17.86
N VAL A 110 10.15 6.90 16.87
CA VAL A 110 8.91 6.15 16.65
C VAL A 110 9.22 4.68 16.38
N ARG A 111 10.25 4.40 15.56
CA ARG A 111 10.69 3.03 15.28
C ARG A 111 11.11 2.30 16.56
N GLN A 112 11.92 2.94 17.37
CA GLN A 112 12.38 2.40 18.66
C GLN A 112 11.22 2.13 19.62
N GLU A 113 10.30 3.08 19.75
CA GLU A 113 9.13 2.95 20.63
C GLU A 113 8.20 1.82 20.21
N LEU A 114 8.00 1.65 18.89
CA LEU A 114 7.17 0.58 18.33
C LEU A 114 7.91 -0.77 18.22
N GLY A 115 9.21 -0.82 18.51
CA GLY A 115 10.01 -2.03 18.35
C GLY A 115 10.11 -2.53 16.91
N LEU A 116 10.01 -1.63 15.93
CA LEU A 116 10.10 -1.98 14.52
C LEU A 116 11.57 -2.20 14.13
N PRO A 117 11.88 -3.26 13.37
CA PRO A 117 13.23 -3.48 12.86
C PRO A 117 13.60 -2.41 11.83
N GLU A 118 14.89 -2.26 11.58
CA GLU A 118 15.36 -1.45 10.48
C GLU A 118 15.10 -2.16 9.14
N SER A 119 14.84 -1.36 8.10
CA SER A 119 14.69 -1.90 6.75
C SER A 119 16.02 -2.50 6.28
N ASN A 120 15.96 -3.70 5.72
CA ASN A 120 17.10 -4.33 5.04
C ASN A 120 17.18 -3.95 3.55
N GLY A 121 16.24 -3.15 3.05
CA GLY A 121 16.13 -2.75 1.64
C GLY A 121 15.65 -3.85 0.69
N GLU A 122 15.36 -5.05 1.18
CA GLU A 122 14.99 -6.20 0.35
C GLU A 122 13.53 -6.62 0.53
N THR A 123 13.06 -6.57 1.78
CA THR A 123 11.71 -7.02 2.15
C THR A 123 11.00 -5.97 3.00
N MET A 124 9.69 -5.93 2.90
CA MET A 124 8.88 -5.07 3.76
C MET A 124 9.00 -5.48 5.22
N VAL A 125 9.32 -4.50 6.07
CA VAL A 125 9.58 -4.71 7.52
C VAL A 125 8.40 -5.33 8.26
N ARG A 126 7.17 -5.02 7.83
CA ARG A 126 5.94 -5.43 8.50
C ARG A 126 5.45 -6.83 8.14
N LEU A 127 6.00 -7.45 7.08
CA LEU A 127 5.52 -8.77 6.62
C LEU A 127 5.80 -9.86 7.65
N ASP A 128 4.73 -10.60 7.97
CA ASP A 128 4.77 -11.73 8.89
C ASP A 128 3.62 -12.68 8.50
N ALA A 129 3.95 -13.69 7.70
CA ALA A 129 2.95 -14.61 7.14
C ALA A 129 2.20 -15.40 8.23
N GLU A 130 2.87 -15.72 9.33
CA GLU A 130 2.26 -16.45 10.45
C GLU A 130 1.22 -15.58 11.16
N LYS A 131 1.59 -14.34 11.49
CA LYS A 131 0.64 -13.38 12.07
C LYS A 131 -0.48 -13.03 11.12
N ALA A 132 -0.18 -12.86 9.83
CA ALA A 132 -1.21 -12.60 8.83
C ALA A 132 -2.28 -13.69 8.81
N GLU A 133 -1.86 -14.96 8.80
CA GLU A 133 -2.79 -16.09 8.80
C GLU A 133 -3.55 -16.20 10.13
N GLN A 134 -2.89 -16.01 11.27
CA GLN A 134 -3.56 -16.00 12.58
C GLN A 134 -4.66 -14.93 12.64
N TYR A 135 -4.36 -13.70 12.23
CA TYR A 135 -5.34 -12.62 12.22
C TYR A 135 -6.44 -12.83 11.17
N LYS A 136 -6.12 -13.45 10.01
CA LYS A 136 -7.13 -13.82 9.00
C LYS A 136 -8.13 -14.80 9.59
N GLN A 137 -7.68 -15.87 10.22
CA GLN A 137 -8.56 -16.86 10.85
C GLN A 137 -9.40 -16.26 11.96
N GLN A 138 -8.81 -15.44 12.83
CA GLN A 138 -9.52 -14.70 13.87
C GLN A 138 -10.60 -13.79 13.29
N ALA A 139 -10.25 -13.03 12.23
CA ALA A 139 -11.20 -12.15 11.57
C ALA A 139 -12.39 -12.90 10.94
N ILE A 140 -12.12 -14.04 10.30
CA ILE A 140 -13.17 -14.88 9.71
C ILE A 140 -14.14 -15.36 10.80
N GLU A 141 -13.63 -15.84 11.93
CA GLU A 141 -14.46 -16.30 13.04
C GLU A 141 -15.32 -15.16 13.61
N GLU A 142 -14.67 -14.04 13.99
CA GLU A 142 -15.35 -12.91 14.62
C GLU A 142 -16.38 -12.25 13.68
N LEU A 143 -16.04 -12.07 12.40
CA LEU A 143 -16.89 -11.41 11.42
C LEU A 143 -18.04 -12.29 10.97
N THR A 144 -17.83 -13.60 10.81
CA THR A 144 -18.92 -14.55 10.52
C THR A 144 -19.94 -14.55 11.65
N ALA A 145 -19.50 -14.50 12.91
CA ALA A 145 -20.40 -14.40 14.06
C ALA A 145 -21.21 -13.08 14.07
N GLN A 146 -20.71 -12.03 13.41
CA GLN A 146 -21.40 -10.75 13.24
C GLN A 146 -22.24 -10.67 11.95
N GLY A 147 -22.31 -11.74 11.16
CA GLY A 147 -23.11 -11.83 9.93
C GLY A 147 -22.43 -11.25 8.69
N VAL A 148 -21.12 -10.99 8.74
CA VAL A 148 -20.34 -10.59 7.55
C VAL A 148 -20.20 -11.78 6.61
N THR A 149 -20.38 -11.51 5.32
CA THR A 149 -20.19 -12.49 4.24
C THR A 149 -18.85 -12.27 3.54
N PHE A 150 -18.19 -13.35 3.18
CA PHE A 150 -16.93 -13.35 2.44
C PHE A 150 -17.13 -13.76 0.97
N PRO A 151 -16.31 -13.27 0.03
CA PRO A 151 -15.26 -12.26 0.26
C PRO A 151 -15.83 -10.89 0.65
N VAL A 152 -15.07 -10.16 1.47
CA VAL A 152 -15.36 -8.75 1.71
C VAL A 152 -14.93 -7.94 0.50
N GLU A 153 -15.84 -7.18 -0.11
CA GLU A 153 -15.53 -6.36 -1.28
C GLU A 153 -15.01 -4.97 -0.88
N ALA A 154 -13.77 -4.69 -1.25
CA ALA A 154 -13.10 -3.42 -1.06
C ALA A 154 -13.06 -2.64 -2.39
N ASP A 155 -13.52 -1.38 -2.39
CA ASP A 155 -13.46 -0.53 -3.56
C ASP A 155 -12.24 0.41 -3.49
N PHE A 156 -11.40 0.38 -4.51
CA PHE A 156 -10.27 1.27 -4.67
C PHE A 156 -10.50 2.23 -5.83
N TYR A 157 -10.60 3.52 -5.52
CA TYR A 157 -10.94 4.56 -6.47
C TYR A 157 -9.69 5.17 -7.08
N ILE A 158 -9.62 5.19 -8.42
CA ILE A 158 -8.51 5.74 -9.18
C ILE A 158 -8.98 6.66 -10.30
N SER A 159 -8.20 7.68 -10.65
CA SER A 159 -8.53 8.58 -11.75
C SER A 159 -8.47 7.87 -13.11
N ALA A 160 -9.55 7.95 -13.89
CA ALA A 160 -9.62 7.41 -15.24
C ALA A 160 -8.69 8.14 -16.24
N SER A 161 -8.13 9.30 -15.87
CA SER A 161 -7.26 10.09 -16.75
C SER A 161 -5.81 9.62 -16.80
N SER A 162 -5.41 8.64 -15.97
CA SER A 162 -4.05 8.14 -15.88
C SER A 162 -3.98 6.65 -16.12
N GLN A 163 -3.46 6.24 -17.29
CA GLN A 163 -3.24 4.83 -17.59
C GLN A 163 -2.25 4.18 -16.63
N THR A 164 -1.17 4.88 -16.30
CA THR A 164 -0.18 4.38 -15.31
C THR A 164 -0.81 4.10 -13.94
N ALA A 165 -1.73 4.97 -13.51
CA ALA A 165 -2.43 4.75 -12.24
C ALA A 165 -3.37 3.55 -12.31
N LEU A 166 -4.04 3.33 -13.45
CA LEU A 166 -4.88 2.14 -13.68
C LEU A 166 -4.04 0.86 -13.68
N ASP A 167 -2.89 0.88 -14.35
CA ASP A 167 -1.98 -0.27 -14.41
C ASP A 167 -1.46 -0.62 -13.00
N SER A 168 -1.04 0.38 -12.22
CA SER A 168 -0.62 0.18 -10.83
C SER A 168 -1.76 -0.32 -9.94
N ALA A 169 -3.00 0.16 -10.14
CA ALA A 169 -4.16 -0.32 -9.39
C ALA A 169 -4.48 -1.79 -9.71
N ASN A 170 -4.33 -2.22 -10.96
CA ASN A 170 -4.49 -3.63 -11.32
C ASN A 170 -3.41 -4.52 -10.69
N VAL A 171 -2.16 -4.04 -10.60
CA VAL A 171 -1.11 -4.73 -9.84
C VAL A 171 -1.49 -4.85 -8.37
N LEU A 172 -2.04 -3.78 -7.78
CA LEU A 172 -2.50 -3.82 -6.38
C LEU A 172 -3.63 -4.84 -6.19
N ALA A 173 -4.59 -4.93 -7.11
CA ALA A 173 -5.66 -5.93 -7.04
C ALA A 173 -5.10 -7.37 -7.10
N GLN A 174 -4.09 -7.60 -7.93
CA GLN A 174 -3.41 -8.89 -7.99
C GLN A 174 -2.67 -9.20 -6.69
N VAL A 175 -2.00 -8.22 -6.07
CA VAL A 175 -1.36 -8.38 -4.74
C VAL A 175 -2.38 -8.80 -3.68
N PHE A 176 -3.57 -8.19 -3.68
CA PHE A 176 -4.63 -8.60 -2.75
C PHE A 176 -5.05 -10.05 -2.96
N SER A 177 -5.27 -10.45 -4.22
CA SER A 177 -5.60 -11.83 -4.58
C SER A 177 -4.54 -12.82 -4.15
N ASP A 178 -3.27 -12.54 -4.47
CA ASP A 178 -2.14 -13.44 -4.20
C ASP A 178 -1.82 -13.56 -2.70
N CYS A 179 -1.92 -12.45 -1.95
CA CYS A 179 -1.53 -12.40 -0.54
C CYS A 179 -2.66 -12.79 0.42
N LEU A 180 -3.89 -12.38 0.13
CA LEU A 180 -5.03 -12.56 1.05
C LEU A 180 -6.01 -13.64 0.59
N GLY A 181 -6.08 -13.89 -0.71
CA GLY A 181 -7.00 -14.81 -1.34
C GLY A 181 -8.35 -14.17 -1.70
N ASP A 182 -8.84 -14.51 -2.89
CA ASP A 182 -10.11 -14.00 -3.43
C ASP A 182 -11.36 -14.46 -2.68
N ASP A 183 -11.22 -15.46 -1.83
CA ASP A 183 -12.26 -15.97 -0.93
C ASP A 183 -12.39 -15.15 0.37
N TYR A 184 -11.39 -14.34 0.69
CA TYR A 184 -11.36 -13.50 1.90
C TYR A 184 -11.62 -12.02 1.60
N VAL A 185 -10.84 -11.45 0.68
CA VAL A 185 -10.98 -10.05 0.27
C VAL A 185 -10.86 -9.92 -1.23
N LYS A 186 -11.76 -9.16 -1.83
CA LYS A 186 -11.70 -8.84 -3.25
C LYS A 186 -11.55 -7.34 -3.44
N LEU A 187 -10.45 -6.91 -4.06
CA LEU A 187 -10.23 -5.50 -4.39
C LEU A 187 -10.84 -5.17 -5.75
N ASN A 188 -11.83 -4.29 -5.76
CA ASN A 188 -12.49 -3.79 -6.97
C ASN A 188 -11.90 -2.44 -7.36
N ILE A 189 -11.39 -2.32 -8.58
CA ILE A 189 -10.90 -1.05 -9.10
C ILE A 189 -12.09 -0.26 -9.66
N LYS A 190 -12.34 0.90 -9.08
CA LYS A 190 -13.36 1.87 -9.50
C LYS A 190 -12.70 3.09 -10.10
N THR A 191 -13.19 3.57 -11.22
CA THR A 191 -12.65 4.77 -11.85
C THR A 191 -13.55 5.97 -11.62
N TYR A 192 -12.95 7.14 -11.48
CA TYR A 192 -13.67 8.41 -11.45
C TYR A 192 -13.07 9.42 -12.42
N ILE A 193 -13.86 10.38 -12.85
CA ILE A 193 -13.41 11.56 -13.59
C ILE A 193 -13.18 12.67 -12.57
N GLN A 194 -12.12 13.46 -12.73
CA GLN A 194 -11.73 14.47 -11.74
C GLN A 194 -12.84 15.52 -11.43
N SER A 195 -13.75 15.75 -12.37
CA SER A 195 -14.92 16.61 -12.18
C SER A 195 -15.95 16.04 -11.19
N SER A 196 -15.97 14.72 -10.98
CA SER A 196 -16.88 14.03 -10.05
C SER A 196 -16.17 13.56 -8.76
N ARG A 197 -14.94 14.03 -8.51
CA ARG A 197 -14.15 13.62 -7.34
C ARG A 197 -14.79 13.97 -6.00
N ASN A 198 -15.68 14.94 -5.99
CA ASN A 198 -16.33 15.48 -4.78
C ASN A 198 -17.78 15.03 -4.64
N GLU A 199 -18.27 14.16 -5.50
CA GLU A 199 -19.58 13.52 -5.41
C GLU A 199 -19.47 12.16 -4.71
#